data_9043b93d456bd1e8658b0de416f3ba9d
#
_entry.id   9043b93d456bd1e8658b0de416f3ba9d
#
_cell.length_a   1.000
_cell.length_b   1.000
_cell.length_c   1.000
_cell.angle_alpha   90.00
_cell.angle_beta   90.00
_cell.angle_gamma   90.00
#
_symmetry.space_group_name_H-M   'P 1'
#
loop_
_entity.id
_entity.type
_entity.pdbx_description
1 polymer ?
#
loop_
_entity_poly.entity_id
_entity_poly.type
_entity_poly.pdbx_seq_one_letter_code
_entity_poly.pdbx_strand_id
1 'polypeptide(L)'
;MRGIPNYLMGRAILGVVFTAAAMFCSCIRDHFEEPEPPGGRDITVEILLHTPNAAPKSRAMTDGDETAVKDVYVVFFHGGQVYTVSEGHEVAPAADAGRTLSFKTSFSVESAYAGDEFECVVLTNVGDVYDIAAARAWRGQTYDELQKLLTRPVAERLYATAAGPIPMWGRAGNKLVPSTPNQKLNVSLLRAVARVDVAVETDAQAAFTLKEVYIYKPNDKMALMPLSAAYDAGDLSVVIKPSVPAGTAAGAAAWKYEVSGTGIDHAVYLPEADVLMTGQNGGTGIAGDNNHTNRSAIVVGGIYKDAMNYYRIDFKTGGDAPALMDVLRNHRYNVTITAVRGSGETTPDDAYRARSADIAAEIVTWTDNNQNIVFDGEHWASCASKGLAFLSGAGLSAYLGFASDMAAADWELRMSGAAPAPTPAPEEMFSKDASVSGTYFEVTRPSTNEGGRFVIRTLQTLEESDAERTEILTVRIGRLTVDITLRQVHDGDHPWQDGGDFVF
;
A
#
# COMPACT_ATOMS: atom_id res chain seq x y z
N MET A 1 -26.62 84.96 -22.17
CA MET A 1 -27.42 83.71 -21.97
C MET A 1 -26.48 82.49 -21.94
N ARG A 2 -26.50 81.76 -20.84
CA ARG A 2 -26.02 80.36 -20.62
C ARG A 2 -24.60 80.02 -21.10
N GLY A 3 -23.56 79.89 -20.39
CA GLY A 3 -23.47 78.98 -19.23
C GLY A 3 -22.84 77.66 -19.69
N ILE A 4 -21.50 77.53 -19.69
CA ILE A 4 -20.79 76.26 -19.97
C ILE A 4 -20.06 75.89 -18.64
N PRO A 5 -20.32 74.73 -18.11
CA PRO A 5 -19.77 74.36 -16.81
C PRO A 5 -18.36 73.79 -16.89
N ASN A 6 -17.55 74.14 -15.91
CA ASN A 6 -16.28 73.56 -15.55
C ASN A 6 -16.39 72.05 -15.25
N TYR A 7 -15.85 71.21 -16.13
CA TYR A 7 -15.73 69.79 -15.89
C TYR A 7 -14.44 69.19 -16.51
N LEU A 8 -13.30 69.84 -16.30
CA LEU A 8 -12.06 69.34 -16.86
C LEU A 8 -10.83 69.47 -15.96
N MET A 9 -11.00 69.82 -14.67
CA MET A 9 -9.86 69.93 -13.76
C MET A 9 -9.79 68.85 -12.66
N GLY A 10 -10.74 67.93 -12.59
CA GLY A 10 -10.80 66.88 -11.55
C GLY A 10 -10.21 65.54 -11.93
N ARG A 11 -9.83 65.31 -13.20
CA ARG A 11 -9.33 64.01 -13.65
C ARG A 11 -7.80 63.83 -13.75
N ALA A 12 -7.04 64.90 -13.67
CA ALA A 12 -5.60 64.87 -13.76
C ALA A 12 -4.90 64.61 -12.42
N ILE A 13 -5.54 64.91 -11.29
CA ILE A 13 -4.94 64.74 -9.96
C ILE A 13 -5.16 63.33 -9.41
N LEU A 14 -6.19 62.60 -9.86
CA LEU A 14 -6.46 61.23 -9.40
C LEU A 14 -5.58 60.18 -10.10
N GLY A 15 -5.03 60.50 -11.29
CA GLY A 15 -4.15 59.60 -12.03
C GLY A 15 -2.71 59.54 -11.47
N VAL A 16 -2.24 60.63 -10.87
CA VAL A 16 -0.85 60.71 -10.35
C VAL A 16 -0.72 60.07 -8.98
N VAL A 17 -1.78 60.04 -8.16
CA VAL A 17 -1.76 59.38 -6.85
C VAL A 17 -1.84 57.86 -6.97
N PHE A 18 -2.53 57.34 -8.03
CA PHE A 18 -2.63 55.90 -8.25
C PHE A 18 -1.36 55.27 -8.85
N THR A 19 -0.57 56.02 -9.64
CA THR A 19 0.70 55.55 -10.18
C THR A 19 1.82 55.59 -9.16
N ALA A 20 1.78 56.45 -8.14
CA ALA A 20 2.74 56.48 -7.07
C ALA A 20 2.51 55.35 -6.04
N ALA A 21 1.27 54.91 -5.85
CA ALA A 21 0.96 53.76 -4.95
C ALA A 21 1.31 52.39 -5.58
N ALA A 22 1.33 52.29 -6.94
CA ALA A 22 1.69 51.03 -7.61
C ALA A 22 3.22 50.81 -7.72
N MET A 23 4.05 51.84 -7.52
CA MET A 23 5.50 51.70 -7.52
C MET A 23 6.12 51.34 -6.15
N PHE A 24 5.36 51.40 -5.08
CA PHE A 24 5.85 50.99 -3.74
C PHE A 24 5.42 49.58 -3.34
N CYS A 25 4.65 48.84 -4.16
CA CYS A 25 4.25 47.47 -3.86
C CYS A 25 5.06 46.38 -4.56
N SER A 26 6.20 46.73 -5.21
CA SER A 26 6.94 45.70 -5.98
C SER A 26 8.31 45.31 -5.40
N CYS A 27 8.63 45.70 -4.17
CA CYS A 27 9.89 45.34 -3.54
C CYS A 27 9.77 45.09 -2.03
N ILE A 28 8.83 44.25 -1.62
CA ILE A 28 8.93 43.55 -0.35
C ILE A 28 8.43 42.13 -0.64
N ARG A 29 9.23 41.34 -1.34
CA ARG A 29 9.40 39.96 -0.96
C ARG A 29 10.28 40.00 0.26
N ASP A 30 9.68 40.23 1.42
CA ASP A 30 10.28 39.82 2.65
C ASP A 30 10.44 38.29 2.55
N HIS A 31 11.65 37.86 2.23
CA HIS A 31 12.15 36.64 2.81
C HIS A 31 12.00 36.86 4.30
N PHE A 32 10.94 36.36 4.89
CA PHE A 32 10.98 35.98 6.29
C PHE A 32 12.04 34.87 6.36
N GLU A 33 13.31 35.27 6.42
CA GLU A 33 14.30 34.43 7.08
C GLU A 33 13.76 34.28 8.49
N GLU A 34 13.26 33.09 8.84
CA GLU A 34 13.03 32.74 10.23
C GLU A 34 14.32 33.12 10.96
N PRO A 35 14.26 33.91 12.06
CA PRO A 35 15.47 34.24 12.80
C PRO A 35 16.16 32.92 13.17
N GLU A 36 17.36 32.70 12.67
CA GLU A 36 18.17 31.56 13.05
C GLU A 36 18.19 31.47 14.57
N PRO A 37 17.86 30.34 15.17
CA PRO A 37 17.91 30.20 16.62
C PRO A 37 19.35 30.51 17.07
N PRO A 38 19.54 31.33 18.08
CA PRO A 38 20.84 31.76 18.53
C PRO A 38 21.69 30.54 18.92
N GLY A 39 22.73 30.22 18.16
CA GLY A 39 23.64 29.10 18.39
C GLY A 39 23.26 27.79 17.71
N GLY A 40 22.44 27.81 16.66
CA GLY A 40 22.10 26.63 15.87
C GLY A 40 23.28 26.12 15.03
N ARG A 41 23.36 24.80 14.83
CA ARG A 41 24.29 24.13 13.93
C ARG A 41 23.55 23.52 12.75
N ASP A 42 23.99 23.83 11.53
CA ASP A 42 23.49 23.20 10.33
C ASP A 42 23.97 21.76 10.22
N ILE A 43 23.02 20.87 9.96
CA ILE A 43 23.26 19.45 9.80
C ILE A 43 22.77 19.02 8.43
N THR A 44 23.63 18.30 7.71
CA THR A 44 23.28 17.65 6.46
C THR A 44 23.22 16.15 6.71
N VAL A 45 22.11 15.53 6.31
CA VAL A 45 21.82 14.09 6.47
C VAL A 45 21.65 13.48 5.10
N GLU A 46 22.30 12.34 4.86
CA GLU A 46 22.02 11.49 3.69
C GLU A 46 20.93 10.47 4.05
N ILE A 47 19.90 10.39 3.22
CA ILE A 47 18.78 9.46 3.40
C ILE A 47 18.73 8.51 2.20
N LEU A 48 18.65 7.22 2.49
CA LEU A 48 18.44 6.17 1.51
C LEU A 48 16.95 5.79 1.53
N LEU A 49 16.28 6.01 0.40
CA LEU A 49 14.89 5.66 0.19
C LEU A 49 14.77 4.34 -0.55
N HIS A 50 14.08 3.39 0.02
CA HIS A 50 13.70 2.15 -0.64
C HIS A 50 12.27 2.30 -1.15
N THR A 51 12.12 2.42 -2.47
CA THR A 51 10.79 2.52 -3.10
C THR A 51 10.11 1.15 -3.13
N PRO A 52 8.77 1.10 -3.04
CA PRO A 52 8.03 -0.15 -3.13
C PRO A 52 8.28 -0.87 -4.46
N ASN A 53 8.04 -2.18 -4.50
CA ASN A 53 8.14 -2.94 -5.74
C ASN A 53 7.05 -2.56 -6.72
N ALA A 54 7.42 -2.43 -7.98
CA ALA A 54 6.49 -2.41 -9.09
C ALA A 54 6.53 -3.80 -9.76
N ALA A 55 5.37 -4.40 -10.02
CA ALA A 55 5.31 -5.63 -10.80
C ALA A 55 5.37 -5.31 -12.30
N PRO A 56 5.99 -6.16 -13.13
CA PRO A 56 6.15 -5.85 -14.55
C PRO A 56 4.84 -5.96 -15.33
N LYS A 57 4.58 -4.93 -16.14
CA LYS A 57 3.71 -4.80 -17.34
C LYS A 57 2.20 -4.76 -17.18
N SER A 58 1.62 -3.60 -17.38
CA SER A 58 0.58 -3.22 -18.35
C SER A 58 0.06 -1.76 -18.27
N ARG A 59 -1.01 -1.38 -18.92
CA ARG A 59 -1.27 -0.25 -19.82
C ARG A 59 -1.74 1.11 -19.25
N ALA A 60 -2.00 1.30 -17.96
CA ALA A 60 -2.50 2.59 -17.44
C ALA A 60 -1.44 3.39 -16.67
N MET A 61 -0.74 2.77 -15.76
CA MET A 61 0.48 3.31 -15.14
C MET A 61 1.66 2.39 -15.46
N THR A 62 2.85 2.96 -15.64
CA THR A 62 4.08 2.16 -15.76
C THR A 62 4.63 1.89 -14.37
N ASP A 63 5.46 0.86 -14.23
CA ASP A 63 6.20 0.59 -13.00
C ASP A 63 7.01 1.81 -12.54
N GLY A 64 7.53 2.59 -13.50
CA GLY A 64 8.21 3.84 -13.24
C GLY A 64 7.31 4.90 -12.59
N ASP A 65 6.03 4.98 -12.99
CA ASP A 65 5.08 5.94 -12.41
C ASP A 65 4.68 5.55 -10.98
N GLU A 66 4.51 4.26 -10.70
CA GLU A 66 4.17 3.76 -9.35
C GLU A 66 5.28 3.98 -8.31
N THR A 67 6.52 4.09 -8.76
CA THR A 67 7.71 4.27 -7.91
C THR A 67 8.33 5.66 -8.04
N ALA A 68 7.78 6.51 -8.91
CA ALA A 68 8.31 7.85 -9.17
C ALA A 68 8.31 8.71 -7.89
N VAL A 69 9.42 9.37 -7.65
CA VAL A 69 9.60 10.35 -6.58
C VAL A 69 9.87 11.71 -7.23
N LYS A 70 8.95 12.65 -7.10
CA LYS A 70 9.06 14.01 -7.66
C LYS A 70 9.42 15.05 -6.62
N ASP A 71 8.87 14.93 -5.43
CA ASP A 71 9.17 15.79 -4.30
C ASP A 71 9.40 14.94 -3.05
N VAL A 72 10.21 15.45 -2.14
CA VAL A 72 10.57 14.77 -0.89
C VAL A 72 10.52 15.78 0.24
N TYR A 73 9.69 15.52 1.23
CA TYR A 73 9.63 16.26 2.49
C TYR A 73 10.10 15.37 3.62
N VAL A 74 11.03 15.89 4.41
CA VAL A 74 11.60 15.20 5.56
C VAL A 74 11.12 15.89 6.81
N VAL A 75 10.37 15.18 7.63
CA VAL A 75 9.83 15.66 8.90
C VAL A 75 10.67 15.09 10.03
N PHE A 76 11.34 15.96 10.75
CA PHE A 76 12.13 15.58 11.93
C PHE A 76 11.30 15.83 13.20
N PHE A 77 11.21 14.81 14.04
CA PHE A 77 10.53 14.87 15.33
C PHE A 77 11.57 14.87 16.46
N HIS A 78 11.36 15.74 17.45
CA HIS A 78 12.09 15.76 18.70
C HIS A 78 11.11 15.80 19.86
N GLY A 79 11.28 14.96 20.87
CA GLY A 79 10.36 14.88 22.01
C GLY A 79 8.92 14.55 21.63
N GLY A 80 8.70 13.81 20.52
CA GLY A 80 7.38 13.42 20.01
C GLY A 80 6.63 14.50 19.24
N GLN A 81 7.25 15.65 18.98
CA GLN A 81 6.68 16.75 18.19
C GLN A 81 7.54 17.06 16.96
N VAL A 82 6.91 17.58 15.92
CA VAL A 82 7.63 18.07 14.73
C VAL A 82 8.56 19.20 15.15
N TYR A 83 9.83 18.98 14.99
CA TYR A 83 10.88 19.97 15.22
C TYR A 83 11.05 20.88 13.99
N THR A 84 11.16 20.26 12.81
CA THR A 84 11.29 20.98 11.54
C THR A 84 10.89 20.10 10.35
N VAL A 85 10.62 20.75 9.22
CA VAL A 85 10.41 20.09 7.92
C VAL A 85 11.42 20.64 6.93
N SER A 86 12.12 19.76 6.22
CA SER A 86 13.10 20.09 5.20
C SER A 86 12.76 19.42 3.88
N GLU A 87 13.21 20.00 2.78
CA GLU A 87 13.17 19.36 1.47
C GLU A 87 14.33 18.41 1.27
N GLY A 88 14.10 17.35 0.50
CA GLY A 88 15.15 16.50 -0.03
C GLY A 88 15.71 17.09 -1.33
N HIS A 89 17.02 17.15 -1.44
CA HIS A 89 17.72 17.65 -2.61
C HIS A 89 18.60 16.58 -3.22
N GLU A 90 18.91 16.71 -4.52
CA GLU A 90 19.80 15.80 -5.24
C GLU A 90 19.29 14.34 -5.24
N VAL A 91 17.97 14.14 -5.40
CA VAL A 91 17.40 12.80 -5.46
C VAL A 91 17.94 12.05 -6.67
N ALA A 92 18.69 10.98 -6.45
CA ALA A 92 19.34 10.19 -7.49
C ALA A 92 19.35 8.70 -7.12
N PRO A 93 19.46 7.79 -8.11
CA PRO A 93 19.69 6.38 -7.82
C PRO A 93 20.95 6.18 -6.96
N ALA A 94 20.87 5.35 -5.93
CA ALA A 94 22.03 4.98 -5.13
C ALA A 94 23.05 4.16 -5.97
N ALA A 95 24.31 4.23 -5.60
CA ALA A 95 25.41 3.65 -6.39
C ALA A 95 25.37 2.11 -6.49
N ASP A 96 24.66 1.45 -5.58
CA ASP A 96 24.57 -0.01 -5.46
C ASP A 96 23.38 -0.62 -6.21
N ALA A 97 22.82 0.11 -7.16
CA ALA A 97 21.79 -0.28 -8.11
C ALA A 97 20.51 -0.92 -7.50
N GLY A 98 19.40 -0.66 -8.10
CA GLY A 98 18.10 -1.18 -7.72
C GLY A 98 17.11 -0.05 -7.50
N ARG A 99 16.20 -0.21 -6.58
CA ARG A 99 15.11 0.73 -6.26
C ARG A 99 15.45 1.65 -5.08
N THR A 100 16.73 1.80 -4.78
CA THR A 100 17.20 2.69 -3.73
C THR A 100 17.53 4.03 -4.36
N LEU A 101 16.90 5.08 -3.85
CA LEU A 101 17.24 6.47 -4.14
C LEU A 101 18.05 7.04 -2.98
N SER A 102 19.01 7.87 -3.27
CA SER A 102 19.75 8.64 -2.28
C SER A 102 19.44 10.11 -2.46
N PHE A 103 19.31 10.83 -1.37
CA PHE A 103 19.18 12.28 -1.37
C PHE A 103 19.77 12.88 -0.10
N LYS A 104 19.99 14.18 -0.13
CA LYS A 104 20.44 14.95 1.04
C LYS A 104 19.36 15.90 1.49
N THR A 105 19.29 16.10 2.79
CA THR A 105 18.48 17.14 3.41
C THR A 105 19.28 17.85 4.48
N SER A 106 19.00 19.13 4.69
CA SER A 106 19.71 19.94 5.69
C SER A 106 18.70 20.70 6.55
N PHE A 107 19.03 20.83 7.83
CA PHE A 107 18.27 21.64 8.77
C PHE A 107 19.14 22.12 9.92
N SER A 108 18.73 23.19 10.59
CA SER A 108 19.44 23.75 11.74
C SER A 108 18.94 23.13 13.04
N VAL A 109 19.86 22.71 13.90
CA VAL A 109 19.59 22.16 15.22
C VAL A 109 20.19 23.06 16.30
N GLU A 110 19.39 23.42 17.30
CA GLU A 110 19.88 24.16 18.48
C GLU A 110 20.97 23.36 19.20
N SER A 111 22.03 24.04 19.65
CA SER A 111 23.15 23.38 20.32
C SER A 111 22.76 22.55 21.54
N ALA A 112 21.66 22.91 22.20
CA ALA A 112 21.09 22.17 23.33
C ALA A 112 20.63 20.76 22.94
N TYR A 113 20.20 20.53 21.69
CA TYR A 113 19.67 19.26 21.20
C TYR A 113 20.67 18.49 20.34
N ALA A 114 21.91 18.93 20.23
CA ALA A 114 22.90 18.29 19.36
C ALA A 114 23.19 16.82 19.70
N GLY A 115 23.03 16.42 20.94
CA GLY A 115 23.18 15.05 21.45
C GLY A 115 21.88 14.25 21.54
N ASP A 116 20.74 14.87 21.24
CA ASP A 116 19.45 14.22 21.37
C ASP A 116 19.09 13.38 20.15
N GLU A 117 18.13 12.47 20.33
CA GLU A 117 17.63 11.62 19.28
C GLU A 117 16.45 12.27 18.54
N PHE A 118 16.55 12.31 17.22
CA PHE A 118 15.47 12.75 16.34
C PHE A 118 14.91 11.57 15.57
N GLU A 119 13.58 11.47 15.50
CA GLU A 119 12.91 10.57 14.60
C GLU A 119 12.72 11.25 13.24
N CYS A 120 12.78 10.47 12.18
CA CYS A 120 12.67 10.95 10.82
C CYS A 120 11.54 10.26 10.09
N VAL A 121 10.64 11.05 9.51
CA VAL A 121 9.56 10.61 8.61
C VAL A 121 9.77 11.27 7.26
N VAL A 122 9.62 10.51 6.20
CA VAL A 122 9.71 10.98 4.82
C VAL A 122 8.34 10.89 4.16
N LEU A 123 7.95 11.99 3.52
CA LEU A 123 6.77 12.08 2.66
C LEU A 123 7.25 12.37 1.24
N THR A 124 6.72 11.65 0.26
CA THR A 124 7.01 11.92 -1.14
C THR A 124 5.74 12.15 -1.92
N ASN A 125 5.85 12.96 -2.98
CA ASN A 125 4.73 13.22 -3.89
C ASN A 125 3.52 13.86 -3.20
N VAL A 126 3.78 14.75 -2.24
CA VAL A 126 2.74 15.50 -1.52
C VAL A 126 2.72 16.98 -1.88
N GLY A 127 3.67 17.45 -2.70
CA GLY A 127 3.83 18.85 -3.09
C GLY A 127 2.68 19.43 -3.90
N ASP A 128 1.82 18.59 -4.49
CA ASP A 128 0.58 19.00 -5.15
C ASP A 128 -0.54 19.39 -4.17
N VAL A 129 -0.43 18.96 -2.92
CA VAL A 129 -1.42 19.23 -1.85
C VAL A 129 -0.86 20.20 -0.82
N TYR A 130 0.43 20.07 -0.49
CA TYR A 130 1.10 20.89 0.52
C TYR A 130 2.41 21.42 -0.03
N ASP A 131 2.55 22.74 -0.11
CA ASP A 131 3.85 23.34 -0.39
C ASP A 131 4.76 23.31 0.85
N ILE A 132 6.06 23.54 0.67
CA ILE A 132 7.04 23.47 1.77
C ILE A 132 6.81 24.56 2.82
N ALA A 133 6.27 25.72 2.45
CA ALA A 133 5.97 26.78 3.40
C ALA A 133 4.81 26.37 4.30
N ALA A 134 3.75 25.74 3.74
CA ALA A 134 2.67 25.15 4.54
C ALA A 134 3.19 24.00 5.42
N ALA A 135 4.11 23.18 4.92
CA ALA A 135 4.69 22.08 5.68
C ALA A 135 5.53 22.57 6.89
N ARG A 136 6.22 23.69 6.77
CA ARG A 136 6.96 24.29 7.91
C ARG A 136 6.04 24.71 9.08
N ALA A 137 4.77 25.03 8.78
CA ALA A 137 3.78 25.33 9.82
C ALA A 137 3.38 24.11 10.65
N TRP A 138 3.81 22.89 10.31
CA TRP A 138 3.55 21.69 11.12
C TRP A 138 4.40 21.61 12.41
N ARG A 139 5.37 22.51 12.60
CA ARG A 139 6.20 22.57 13.80
C ARG A 139 5.35 22.55 15.07
N GLY A 140 5.74 21.73 16.04
CA GLY A 140 5.05 21.53 17.31
C GLY A 140 3.89 20.53 17.28
N GLN A 141 3.45 20.08 16.11
CA GLN A 141 2.43 19.03 16.00
C GLN A 141 3.02 17.67 16.43
N THR A 142 2.21 16.87 17.11
CA THR A 142 2.53 15.46 17.35
C THR A 142 2.32 14.65 16.07
N TYR A 143 2.83 13.41 16.05
CA TYR A 143 2.60 12.49 14.92
C TYR A 143 1.10 12.33 14.62
N ASP A 144 0.27 12.10 15.64
CA ASP A 144 -1.16 11.86 15.48
C ASP A 144 -1.94 13.13 15.06
N GLU A 145 -1.50 14.31 15.47
CA GLU A 145 -2.07 15.58 14.98
C GLU A 145 -1.71 15.81 13.52
N LEU A 146 -0.45 15.61 13.16
CA LEU A 146 0.02 15.74 11.78
C LEU A 146 -0.69 14.74 10.86
N GLN A 147 -0.85 13.51 11.28
CA GLN A 147 -1.56 12.48 10.53
C GLN A 147 -3.00 12.88 10.20
N LYS A 148 -3.70 13.52 11.14
CA LYS A 148 -5.08 14.02 10.92
C LYS A 148 -5.14 15.17 9.92
N LEU A 149 -4.08 15.98 9.81
CA LEU A 149 -3.99 17.09 8.85
C LEU A 149 -3.65 16.58 7.46
N LEU A 150 -2.77 15.57 7.34
CA LEU A 150 -2.25 15.09 6.06
C LEU A 150 -3.23 14.15 5.36
N THR A 151 -4.26 14.75 4.78
CA THR A 151 -5.30 14.04 4.05
C THR A 151 -5.49 14.63 2.65
N ARG A 152 -5.96 13.81 1.72
CA ARG A 152 -6.31 14.23 0.36
C ARG A 152 -7.74 13.83 0.04
N PRO A 153 -8.58 14.73 -0.48
CA PRO A 153 -9.91 14.36 -0.97
C PRO A 153 -9.79 13.48 -2.24
N VAL A 154 -10.72 12.56 -2.39
CA VAL A 154 -10.82 11.63 -3.52
C VAL A 154 -12.22 11.74 -4.10
N ALA A 155 -12.39 12.62 -5.09
CA ALA A 155 -13.69 12.89 -5.68
C ALA A 155 -14.05 11.89 -6.81
N GLU A 156 -13.05 11.31 -7.45
CA GLU A 156 -13.19 10.43 -8.60
C GLU A 156 -12.08 9.39 -8.63
N ARG A 157 -12.08 8.52 -9.63
CA ARG A 157 -11.07 7.47 -9.79
C ARG A 157 -9.65 8.03 -9.72
N LEU A 158 -8.85 7.46 -8.85
CA LEU A 158 -7.44 7.82 -8.75
C LEU A 158 -6.70 7.41 -10.04
N TYR A 159 -5.85 8.29 -10.54
CA TYR A 159 -4.97 8.06 -11.71
C TYR A 159 -5.71 7.70 -13.02
N ALA A 160 -6.99 8.08 -13.16
CA ALA A 160 -7.82 7.70 -14.30
C ALA A 160 -7.40 8.37 -15.62
N THR A 161 -6.93 9.61 -15.58
CA THR A 161 -6.67 10.46 -16.76
C THR A 161 -5.22 10.86 -16.93
N ALA A 162 -4.42 10.79 -15.89
CA ALA A 162 -3.00 11.10 -15.92
C ALA A 162 -2.26 10.19 -14.96
N ALA A 163 -1.22 9.54 -15.43
CA ALA A 163 -0.22 8.95 -14.56
C ALA A 163 0.39 10.08 -13.71
N GLY A 164 0.20 10.01 -12.41
CA GLY A 164 0.78 10.93 -11.47
C GLY A 164 1.54 10.14 -10.41
N PRO A 165 2.55 10.72 -9.78
CA PRO A 165 3.27 10.02 -8.75
C PRO A 165 2.34 9.72 -7.58
N ILE A 166 2.41 8.49 -7.09
CA ILE A 166 1.64 8.06 -5.91
C ILE A 166 2.28 8.69 -4.66
N PRO A 167 1.51 9.35 -3.78
CA PRO A 167 2.02 9.77 -2.48
C PRO A 167 2.54 8.56 -1.69
N MET A 168 3.72 8.71 -1.10
CA MET A 168 4.31 7.66 -0.28
C MET A 168 4.78 8.23 1.05
N TRP A 169 4.78 7.37 2.06
CA TRP A 169 5.24 7.65 3.40
C TRP A 169 6.26 6.60 3.82
N GLY A 170 7.25 7.01 4.62
CA GLY A 170 8.17 6.11 5.28
C GLY A 170 8.71 6.70 6.57
N ARG A 171 9.12 5.84 7.50
CA ARG A 171 9.77 6.24 8.74
C ARG A 171 11.14 5.57 8.82
N ALA A 172 12.15 6.30 9.26
CA ALA A 172 13.47 5.75 9.45
C ALA A 172 13.47 4.70 10.57
N GLY A 173 14.10 3.57 10.32
CA GLY A 173 14.24 2.52 11.32
C GLY A 173 15.26 2.87 12.42
N ASN A 174 16.15 3.84 12.14
CA ASN A 174 17.14 4.34 13.10
C ASN A 174 16.90 5.83 13.36
N LYS A 175 17.24 6.28 14.54
CA LYS A 175 17.15 7.69 14.94
C LYS A 175 18.38 8.46 14.51
N LEU A 176 18.20 9.75 14.22
CA LEU A 176 19.28 10.69 13.94
C LEU A 176 19.77 11.29 15.25
N VAL A 177 21.10 11.29 15.45
CA VAL A 177 21.75 12.06 16.53
C VAL A 177 22.63 13.13 15.87
N PRO A 178 22.26 14.41 15.96
CA PRO A 178 22.94 15.50 15.24
C PRO A 178 24.45 15.62 15.46
N SER A 179 24.95 15.22 16.61
CA SER A 179 26.38 15.23 16.91
C SER A 179 27.16 14.08 16.23
N THR A 180 26.47 13.05 15.73
CA THR A 180 27.10 11.90 15.07
C THR A 180 27.41 12.22 13.62
N PRO A 181 28.69 12.24 13.20
CA PRO A 181 29.06 12.56 11.83
C PRO A 181 28.70 11.43 10.87
N ASN A 182 28.41 11.79 9.61
CA ASN A 182 28.18 10.86 8.49
C ASN A 182 27.07 9.80 8.74
N GLN A 183 26.09 10.10 9.58
CA GLN A 183 24.97 9.21 9.83
C GLN A 183 24.07 9.15 8.59
N LYS A 184 23.70 7.94 8.20
CA LYS A 184 22.73 7.68 7.13
C LYS A 184 21.45 7.13 7.72
N LEU A 185 20.32 7.56 7.18
CA LEU A 185 19.01 7.04 7.53
C LEU A 185 18.50 6.15 6.40
N ASN A 186 17.89 5.02 6.75
CA ASN A 186 17.23 4.12 5.82
C ASN A 186 15.72 4.21 6.01
N VAL A 187 15.01 4.45 4.91
CA VAL A 187 13.56 4.63 4.92
C VAL A 187 12.93 3.78 3.84
N SER A 188 12.08 2.84 4.23
CA SER A 188 11.22 2.11 3.31
C SER A 188 9.94 2.88 3.07
N LEU A 189 9.61 3.16 1.82
CA LEU A 189 8.42 3.91 1.44
C LEU A 189 7.22 2.98 1.25
N LEU A 190 6.07 3.41 1.72
CA LEU A 190 4.77 2.76 1.54
C LEU A 190 3.86 3.67 0.73
N ARG A 191 3.28 3.17 -0.36
CA ARG A 191 2.26 3.91 -1.14
C ARG A 191 1.05 4.22 -0.28
N ALA A 192 0.45 5.38 -0.43
CA ALA A 192 -0.74 5.78 0.30
C ALA A 192 -2.04 5.14 -0.24
N VAL A 193 -1.95 4.29 -1.23
CA VAL A 193 -3.08 3.62 -1.90
C VAL A 193 -2.88 2.12 -1.96
N ALA A 194 -3.99 1.40 -2.11
CA ALA A 194 -4.05 0.01 -2.54
C ALA A 194 -4.17 -0.07 -4.07
N ARG A 195 -3.76 -1.21 -4.66
CA ARG A 195 -4.02 -1.54 -6.06
C ARG A 195 -4.89 -2.80 -6.15
N VAL A 196 -5.81 -2.81 -7.13
CA VAL A 196 -6.64 -3.97 -7.44
C VAL A 196 -6.39 -4.34 -8.90
N ASP A 197 -5.99 -5.58 -9.12
CA ASP A 197 -5.88 -6.17 -10.44
C ASP A 197 -6.95 -7.27 -10.57
N VAL A 198 -7.66 -7.32 -11.70
CA VAL A 198 -8.73 -8.32 -11.93
C VAL A 198 -8.43 -9.08 -13.21
N ALA A 199 -8.44 -10.41 -13.14
CA ALA A 199 -8.22 -11.28 -14.29
C ALA A 199 -9.22 -12.43 -14.30
N VAL A 200 -9.45 -13.00 -15.50
CA VAL A 200 -10.22 -14.23 -15.68
C VAL A 200 -9.25 -15.37 -15.94
N GLU A 201 -9.32 -16.41 -15.12
CA GLU A 201 -8.51 -17.61 -15.29
C GLU A 201 -8.77 -18.28 -16.66
N THR A 202 -7.76 -18.90 -17.23
CA THR A 202 -7.84 -19.46 -18.60
C THR A 202 -9.03 -20.39 -18.78
N ASP A 203 -9.30 -21.26 -17.84
CA ASP A 203 -10.41 -22.20 -17.91
C ASP A 203 -11.79 -21.51 -17.80
N ALA A 204 -11.88 -20.41 -17.11
CA ALA A 204 -13.10 -19.62 -16.97
C ALA A 204 -13.39 -18.74 -18.21
N GLN A 205 -12.39 -18.41 -19.02
CA GLN A 205 -12.53 -17.58 -20.23
C GLN A 205 -13.45 -18.18 -21.29
N ALA A 206 -13.60 -19.51 -21.32
CA ALA A 206 -14.53 -20.16 -22.21
C ALA A 206 -16.02 -19.86 -21.87
N ALA A 207 -16.32 -19.58 -20.62
CA ALA A 207 -17.68 -19.31 -20.12
C ALA A 207 -17.96 -17.83 -19.91
N PHE A 208 -16.92 -17.02 -19.63
CA PHE A 208 -17.09 -15.63 -19.23
C PHE A 208 -16.06 -14.71 -19.88
N THR A 209 -16.53 -13.63 -20.49
CA THR A 209 -15.67 -12.57 -21.05
C THR A 209 -15.85 -11.30 -20.26
N LEU A 210 -14.85 -10.93 -19.47
CA LEU A 210 -14.83 -9.70 -18.66
C LEU A 210 -14.87 -8.46 -19.56
N LYS A 211 -15.73 -7.50 -19.25
CA LYS A 211 -15.90 -6.23 -19.99
C LYS A 211 -15.75 -5.00 -19.11
N GLU A 212 -16.15 -5.08 -17.87
CA GLU A 212 -16.23 -3.94 -16.97
C GLU A 212 -15.86 -4.36 -15.55
N VAL A 213 -15.19 -3.44 -14.84
CA VAL A 213 -14.93 -3.55 -13.40
C VAL A 213 -15.45 -2.28 -12.75
N TYR A 214 -16.16 -2.44 -11.66
CA TYR A 214 -16.66 -1.34 -10.84
C TYR A 214 -16.12 -1.46 -9.43
N ILE A 215 -15.76 -0.33 -8.84
CA ILE A 215 -15.50 -0.22 -7.41
C ILE A 215 -16.66 0.53 -6.76
N TYR A 216 -17.39 -0.14 -5.90
CA TYR A 216 -18.48 0.43 -5.12
C TYR A 216 -17.97 0.93 -3.77
N LYS A 217 -18.53 2.06 -3.34
CA LYS A 217 -18.24 2.66 -2.03
C LYS A 217 -16.75 2.88 -1.75
N PRO A 218 -15.96 3.41 -2.72
CA PRO A 218 -14.61 3.85 -2.41
C PRO A 218 -14.67 4.99 -1.38
N ASN A 219 -13.67 5.12 -0.54
CA ASN A 219 -13.59 6.23 0.40
C ASN A 219 -13.32 7.56 -0.34
N ASP A 220 -14.01 8.64 0.09
CA ASP A 220 -13.88 10.00 -0.48
C ASP A 220 -12.66 10.77 0.03
N LYS A 221 -11.87 10.16 0.93
CA LYS A 221 -10.62 10.70 1.47
C LYS A 221 -9.57 9.63 1.62
N MET A 222 -8.31 10.02 1.46
CA MET A 222 -7.16 9.19 1.76
C MET A 222 -6.24 9.87 2.77
N ALA A 223 -5.61 9.09 3.64
CA ALA A 223 -4.55 9.55 4.52
C ALA A 223 -3.21 9.49 3.78
N LEU A 224 -2.48 10.60 3.74
CA LEU A 224 -1.11 10.62 3.18
C LEU A 224 -0.10 10.00 4.14
N MET A 225 -0.37 10.06 5.43
CA MET A 225 0.42 9.51 6.51
C MET A 225 -0.41 8.47 7.29
N PRO A 226 0.08 7.27 7.59
CA PRO A 226 -0.69 6.26 8.30
C PRO A 226 -0.88 6.62 9.78
N LEU A 227 -1.89 6.05 10.42
CA LEU A 227 -2.03 6.08 11.87
C LEU A 227 -0.81 5.43 12.54
N SER A 228 -0.42 5.91 13.72
CA SER A 228 0.72 5.36 14.49
C SER A 228 0.56 3.86 14.81
N ALA A 229 -0.68 3.38 14.93
CA ALA A 229 -1.02 1.97 15.19
C ALA A 229 -1.37 1.18 13.91
N ALA A 230 -1.16 1.74 12.72
CA ALA A 230 -1.55 1.10 11.46
C ALA A 230 -0.43 0.29 10.81
N TYR A 231 0.78 0.33 11.35
CA TYR A 231 1.92 -0.45 10.86
C TYR A 231 2.59 -1.19 12.01
N ASP A 232 3.32 -2.24 11.68
CA ASP A 232 4.04 -3.04 12.65
C ASP A 232 5.19 -2.25 13.28
N ALA A 233 5.31 -2.30 14.60
CA ALA A 233 6.37 -1.57 15.33
C ALA A 233 7.76 -2.21 15.14
N GLY A 234 7.84 -3.48 14.84
CA GLY A 234 9.08 -4.22 14.58
C GLY A 234 9.52 -4.13 13.11
N ASP A 235 8.56 -3.92 12.19
CA ASP A 235 8.80 -3.73 10.77
C ASP A 235 7.94 -2.58 10.22
N LEU A 236 8.50 -1.38 10.17
CA LEU A 236 7.83 -0.16 9.75
C LEU A 236 7.37 -0.17 8.27
N SER A 237 7.69 -1.22 7.52
CA SER A 237 7.23 -1.43 6.14
C SER A 237 5.97 -2.31 6.05
N VAL A 238 5.50 -2.87 7.16
CA VAL A 238 4.31 -3.73 7.22
C VAL A 238 3.11 -2.93 7.73
N VAL A 239 2.05 -2.87 6.91
CA VAL A 239 0.78 -2.22 7.27
C VAL A 239 -0.19 -3.29 7.78
N ILE A 240 -0.74 -3.08 8.97
CA ILE A 240 -1.60 -4.04 9.66
C ILE A 240 -3.06 -3.56 9.83
N LYS A 241 -3.31 -2.26 9.66
CA LYS A 241 -4.65 -1.67 9.77
C LYS A 241 -4.82 -0.53 8.76
N PRO A 242 -6.04 -0.28 8.29
CA PRO A 242 -6.32 0.86 7.43
C PRO A 242 -6.23 2.18 8.21
N SER A 243 -5.72 3.21 7.57
CA SER A 243 -5.67 4.59 8.08
C SER A 243 -6.75 5.42 7.40
N VAL A 244 -7.98 5.28 7.88
CA VAL A 244 -9.13 6.02 7.35
C VAL A 244 -9.24 7.37 8.03
N PRO A 245 -9.17 8.52 7.31
CA PRO A 245 -9.30 9.84 7.90
C PRO A 245 -10.65 10.07 8.58
N ALA A 246 -10.67 10.87 9.63
CA ALA A 246 -11.93 11.23 10.29
C ALA A 246 -12.87 11.95 9.31
N GLY A 247 -14.17 11.65 9.41
CA GLY A 247 -15.20 12.19 8.53
C GLY A 247 -15.08 11.74 7.07
N THR A 248 -14.40 10.62 6.80
CA THR A 248 -14.46 9.95 5.51
C THR A 248 -15.86 9.39 5.29
N ALA A 249 -16.39 9.60 4.11
CA ALA A 249 -17.64 9.01 3.64
C ALA A 249 -17.39 8.02 2.51
N ALA A 250 -18.29 7.04 2.38
CA ALA A 250 -18.30 6.18 1.22
C ALA A 250 -18.75 6.98 -0.02
N GLY A 251 -18.02 6.86 -1.11
CA GLY A 251 -18.32 7.54 -2.37
C GLY A 251 -19.74 7.25 -2.85
N ALA A 252 -20.41 8.28 -3.34
CA ALA A 252 -21.81 8.17 -3.80
C ALA A 252 -21.92 7.38 -5.10
N ALA A 253 -20.97 7.53 -6.03
CA ALA A 253 -20.93 6.87 -7.32
C ALA A 253 -19.90 5.74 -7.34
N ALA A 254 -20.22 4.66 -8.02
CA ALA A 254 -19.25 3.61 -8.30
C ALA A 254 -18.24 4.08 -9.36
N TRP A 255 -16.99 3.67 -9.22
CA TRP A 255 -15.95 3.91 -10.21
C TRP A 255 -15.97 2.83 -11.27
N LYS A 256 -16.18 3.20 -12.51
CA LYS A 256 -16.23 2.28 -13.64
C LYS A 256 -14.91 2.24 -14.40
N TYR A 257 -14.46 1.03 -14.76
CA TYR A 257 -13.30 0.75 -15.59
C TYR A 257 -13.73 -0.18 -16.73
N GLU A 258 -13.39 0.21 -17.97
CA GLU A 258 -13.57 -0.64 -19.14
C GLU A 258 -12.40 -1.62 -19.26
N VAL A 259 -12.69 -2.86 -19.59
CA VAL A 259 -11.68 -3.91 -19.72
C VAL A 259 -11.50 -4.29 -21.19
N SER A 260 -10.26 -4.24 -21.65
CA SER A 260 -9.85 -4.74 -22.97
C SER A 260 -8.95 -5.96 -22.80
N GLY A 261 -9.45 -7.15 -23.14
CA GLY A 261 -8.72 -8.41 -22.98
C GLY A 261 -9.30 -9.26 -21.86
N THR A 262 -8.46 -10.00 -21.17
CA THR A 262 -8.84 -10.99 -20.14
C THR A 262 -8.77 -10.46 -18.72
N GLY A 263 -8.35 -9.19 -18.54
CA GLY A 263 -8.21 -8.58 -17.23
C GLY A 263 -7.89 -7.09 -17.29
N ILE A 264 -7.78 -6.50 -16.11
CA ILE A 264 -7.33 -5.13 -15.88
C ILE A 264 -6.29 -5.14 -14.77
N ASP A 265 -5.18 -4.47 -14.99
CA ASP A 265 -4.07 -4.33 -14.06
C ASP A 265 -3.51 -2.91 -14.11
N HIS A 266 -2.82 -2.47 -13.07
CA HIS A 266 -2.21 -1.12 -12.97
C HIS A 266 -3.16 0.06 -13.30
N ALA A 267 -4.47 -0.13 -13.10
CA ALA A 267 -5.48 0.87 -13.43
C ALA A 267 -6.39 1.21 -12.25
N VAL A 268 -6.56 0.28 -11.31
CA VAL A 268 -7.50 0.44 -10.20
C VAL A 268 -6.72 0.68 -8.90
N TYR A 269 -6.76 1.93 -8.43
CA TYR A 269 -6.13 2.35 -7.18
C TYR A 269 -7.19 2.85 -6.21
N LEU A 270 -7.11 2.42 -4.95
CA LEU A 270 -8.10 2.69 -3.91
C LEU A 270 -7.45 3.39 -2.72
N PRO A 271 -8.15 4.34 -2.08
CA PRO A 271 -7.88 4.70 -0.70
C PRO A 271 -8.03 3.47 0.21
N GLU A 272 -7.39 3.49 1.36
CA GLU A 272 -7.63 2.49 2.40
C GLU A 272 -9.09 2.48 2.83
N ALA A 273 -9.62 1.29 3.14
CA ALA A 273 -10.98 1.13 3.62
C ALA A 273 -11.06 0.10 4.75
N ASP A 274 -11.75 0.46 5.81
CA ASP A 274 -12.17 -0.44 6.88
C ASP A 274 -13.40 -1.24 6.38
N VAL A 275 -13.14 -2.34 5.68
CA VAL A 275 -14.19 -3.22 5.13
C VAL A 275 -14.84 -4.02 6.24
N LEU A 276 -14.10 -4.34 7.29
CA LEU A 276 -14.60 -4.99 8.50
C LEU A 276 -15.54 -4.07 9.29
N MET A 277 -15.48 -2.76 9.04
CA MET A 277 -16.29 -1.73 9.70
C MET A 277 -16.17 -1.73 11.23
N THR A 278 -15.00 -2.12 11.72
CA THR A 278 -14.72 -2.20 13.17
C THR A 278 -14.76 -0.83 13.86
N GLY A 279 -14.53 0.24 13.12
CA GLY A 279 -14.54 1.63 13.60
C GLY A 279 -15.77 2.45 13.18
N GLN A 280 -16.64 1.94 12.30
CA GLN A 280 -17.78 2.69 11.77
C GLN A 280 -19.11 1.93 11.98
N ASN A 281 -20.05 2.55 12.72
CA ASN A 281 -21.44 2.12 12.86
C ASN A 281 -21.68 0.70 13.42
N GLY A 282 -20.78 0.12 14.17
CA GLY A 282 -20.99 -1.17 14.85
C GLY A 282 -21.10 -2.35 13.90
N GLY A 283 -20.48 -2.28 12.74
CA GLY A 283 -20.33 -3.43 11.84
C GLY A 283 -19.51 -4.51 12.52
N THR A 284 -20.03 -5.73 12.58
CA THR A 284 -19.39 -6.86 13.25
C THR A 284 -18.38 -7.59 12.37
N GLY A 285 -18.23 -7.15 11.10
CA GLY A 285 -17.35 -7.83 10.13
C GLY A 285 -17.83 -9.24 9.72
N ILE A 286 -18.91 -9.75 10.32
CA ILE A 286 -19.39 -11.12 10.15
C ILE A 286 -20.09 -11.30 8.79
N ALA A 287 -19.76 -12.38 8.10
CA ALA A 287 -20.47 -12.81 6.91
C ALA A 287 -21.95 -13.05 7.24
N GLY A 288 -22.83 -12.25 6.64
CA GLY A 288 -24.27 -12.28 6.92
C GLY A 288 -24.83 -10.99 7.54
N ASP A 289 -23.96 -10.04 7.89
CA ASP A 289 -24.36 -8.71 8.31
C ASP A 289 -25.16 -8.00 7.20
N ASN A 290 -26.31 -7.39 7.57
CA ASN A 290 -27.14 -6.61 6.66
C ASN A 290 -26.45 -5.34 6.13
N ASN A 291 -25.25 -5.05 6.57
CA ASN A 291 -24.45 -3.87 6.20
C ASN A 291 -23.60 -4.05 4.93
N HIS A 292 -23.75 -5.17 4.21
CA HIS A 292 -22.97 -5.48 3.00
C HIS A 292 -23.10 -4.41 1.91
N THR A 293 -24.19 -3.63 1.87
CA THR A 293 -24.41 -2.54 0.90
C THR A 293 -23.70 -1.23 1.25
N ASN A 294 -23.00 -1.17 2.37
CA ASN A 294 -22.21 0.00 2.78
C ASN A 294 -20.69 -0.23 2.70
N ARG A 295 -20.25 -1.43 2.34
CA ARG A 295 -18.85 -1.80 2.24
C ARG A 295 -18.29 -1.54 0.86
N SER A 296 -17.00 -1.22 0.80
CA SER A 296 -16.25 -1.25 -0.45
C SER A 296 -16.29 -2.67 -1.02
N ALA A 297 -16.64 -2.78 -2.30
CA ALA A 297 -16.72 -4.06 -3.01
C ALA A 297 -16.41 -3.85 -4.50
N ILE A 298 -16.02 -4.93 -5.14
CA ILE A 298 -15.81 -5.01 -6.58
C ILE A 298 -17.07 -5.56 -7.22
N VAL A 299 -17.52 -4.99 -8.34
CA VAL A 299 -18.52 -5.61 -9.21
C VAL A 299 -17.88 -5.79 -10.58
N VAL A 300 -17.91 -7.00 -11.10
CA VAL A 300 -17.43 -7.31 -12.45
C VAL A 300 -18.60 -7.49 -13.39
N GLY A 301 -18.49 -6.91 -14.57
CA GLY A 301 -19.47 -7.05 -15.65
C GLY A 301 -18.85 -7.78 -16.84
N GLY A 302 -19.57 -8.73 -17.42
CA GLY A 302 -19.08 -9.46 -18.58
C GLY A 302 -20.14 -10.29 -19.26
N ILE A 303 -19.76 -10.86 -20.38
CA ILE A 303 -20.65 -11.71 -21.21
C ILE A 303 -20.60 -13.13 -20.67
N TYR A 304 -21.77 -13.62 -20.25
CA TYR A 304 -22.04 -15.00 -19.88
C TYR A 304 -23.27 -15.48 -20.65
N LYS A 305 -23.16 -16.58 -21.42
CA LYS A 305 -24.22 -17.11 -22.30
C LYS A 305 -24.86 -16.03 -23.18
N ASP A 306 -24.01 -15.29 -23.88
CA ASP A 306 -24.37 -14.23 -24.85
C ASP A 306 -25.09 -13.01 -24.26
N ALA A 307 -25.16 -12.89 -22.93
CA ALA A 307 -25.78 -11.75 -22.25
C ALA A 307 -24.80 -11.08 -21.28
N MET A 308 -24.97 -9.74 -21.12
CA MET A 308 -24.23 -8.99 -20.12
C MET A 308 -24.76 -9.33 -18.74
N ASN A 309 -23.87 -9.72 -17.84
CA ASN A 309 -24.19 -10.11 -16.47
C ASN A 309 -23.19 -9.42 -15.52
N TYR A 310 -23.66 -9.10 -14.33
CA TYR A 310 -22.88 -8.43 -13.29
C TYR A 310 -22.83 -9.28 -12.02
N TYR A 311 -21.65 -9.31 -11.39
CA TYR A 311 -21.39 -10.14 -10.21
C TYR A 311 -20.60 -9.35 -9.18
N ARG A 312 -21.00 -9.48 -7.91
CA ARG A 312 -20.29 -8.87 -6.78
C ARG A 312 -19.14 -9.78 -6.30
N ILE A 313 -18.01 -9.18 -6.01
CA ILE A 313 -16.87 -9.79 -5.36
C ILE A 313 -16.52 -8.93 -4.14
N ASP A 314 -16.64 -9.49 -2.95
CA ASP A 314 -16.23 -8.84 -1.70
C ASP A 314 -14.74 -9.01 -1.49
N PHE A 315 -14.09 -8.06 -0.80
CA PHE A 315 -12.73 -8.23 -0.32
C PHE A 315 -12.70 -9.30 0.78
N LYS A 316 -12.21 -10.49 0.43
CA LYS A 316 -12.14 -11.66 1.29
C LYS A 316 -10.82 -12.38 1.10
N THR A 317 -10.33 -13.00 2.17
CA THR A 317 -9.20 -13.93 2.08
C THR A 317 -9.55 -15.10 1.17
N GLY A 318 -8.54 -15.70 0.55
CA GLY A 318 -8.71 -16.94 -0.20
C GLY A 318 -8.84 -18.15 0.75
N GLY A 319 -9.24 -19.31 0.20
CA GLY A 319 -9.31 -20.57 0.94
C GLY A 319 -10.75 -21.04 1.25
N ASP A 320 -10.83 -22.11 2.03
CA ASP A 320 -12.12 -22.78 2.33
C ASP A 320 -12.96 -22.04 3.38
N ALA A 321 -12.37 -21.16 4.16
CA ALA A 321 -13.03 -20.32 5.17
C ALA A 321 -12.77 -18.82 4.89
N PRO A 322 -13.31 -18.25 3.80
CA PRO A 322 -13.01 -16.88 3.41
C PRO A 322 -13.57 -15.89 4.43
N ALA A 323 -12.69 -15.05 4.98
CA ALA A 323 -13.04 -13.95 5.87
C ALA A 323 -12.97 -12.61 5.14
N LEU A 324 -13.78 -11.64 5.55
CA LEU A 324 -13.65 -10.27 5.06
C LEU A 324 -12.29 -9.70 5.45
N MET A 325 -11.70 -8.90 4.58
CA MET A 325 -10.44 -8.21 4.83
C MET A 325 -10.53 -6.73 4.47
N ASP A 326 -9.74 -5.92 5.16
CA ASP A 326 -9.62 -4.50 4.91
C ASP A 326 -8.82 -4.20 3.63
N VAL A 327 -9.04 -3.00 3.08
CA VAL A 327 -8.21 -2.48 1.99
C VAL A 327 -7.09 -1.64 2.60
N LEU A 328 -5.88 -2.15 2.53
CA LEU A 328 -4.68 -1.56 3.13
C LEU A 328 -3.81 -0.88 2.08
N ARG A 329 -3.19 0.26 2.44
CA ARG A 329 -2.18 0.92 1.61
C ARG A 329 -1.02 -0.02 1.29
N ASN A 330 -0.32 0.26 0.22
CA ASN A 330 0.84 -0.51 -0.24
C ASN A 330 0.55 -2.00 -0.53
N HIS A 331 -0.74 -2.41 -0.52
CA HIS A 331 -1.17 -3.76 -0.86
C HIS A 331 -1.71 -3.81 -2.28
N ARG A 332 -1.48 -4.95 -2.92
CA ARG A 332 -2.06 -5.30 -4.21
C ARG A 332 -3.02 -6.49 -4.03
N TYR A 333 -4.23 -6.33 -4.49
CA TYR A 333 -5.30 -7.32 -4.44
C TYR A 333 -5.46 -7.92 -5.84
N ASN A 334 -4.89 -9.10 -6.06
CA ASN A 334 -5.04 -9.85 -7.31
C ASN A 334 -6.32 -10.66 -7.25
N VAL A 335 -7.34 -10.22 -7.95
CA VAL A 335 -8.66 -10.87 -8.05
C VAL A 335 -8.68 -11.76 -9.27
N THR A 336 -8.73 -13.07 -9.07
CA THR A 336 -8.80 -14.06 -10.15
C THR A 336 -10.20 -14.66 -10.18
N ILE A 337 -10.92 -14.44 -11.27
CA ILE A 337 -12.23 -15.08 -11.51
C ILE A 337 -11.95 -16.50 -12.01
N THR A 338 -12.24 -17.48 -11.17
CA THR A 338 -11.94 -18.90 -11.44
C THR A 338 -13.11 -19.65 -12.08
N ALA A 339 -14.35 -19.23 -11.84
CA ALA A 339 -15.52 -19.79 -12.51
C ALA A 339 -16.72 -18.84 -12.48
N VAL A 340 -17.57 -18.91 -13.51
CA VAL A 340 -18.93 -18.36 -13.51
C VAL A 340 -19.91 -19.50 -13.72
N ARG A 341 -20.81 -19.72 -12.76
CA ARG A 341 -21.65 -20.93 -12.70
C ARG A 341 -23.11 -20.67 -13.07
N GLY A 342 -23.54 -19.42 -12.99
CA GLY A 342 -24.92 -19.01 -13.27
C GLY A 342 -25.02 -17.60 -13.81
N SER A 343 -26.22 -17.18 -14.20
CA SER A 343 -26.49 -15.81 -14.63
C SER A 343 -26.39 -14.88 -13.43
N GLY A 344 -25.69 -13.76 -13.60
CA GLY A 344 -25.61 -12.68 -12.64
C GLY A 344 -26.79 -11.72 -12.74
N GLU A 345 -26.67 -10.57 -12.13
CA GLU A 345 -27.65 -9.50 -12.17
C GLU A 345 -27.56 -8.73 -13.50
N THR A 346 -28.66 -8.04 -13.84
CA THR A 346 -28.76 -7.29 -15.10
C THR A 346 -28.13 -5.90 -15.03
N THR A 347 -27.92 -5.38 -13.83
CA THR A 347 -27.27 -4.09 -13.62
C THR A 347 -26.15 -4.20 -12.56
N PRO A 348 -25.12 -3.35 -12.63
CA PRO A 348 -24.05 -3.34 -11.61
C PRO A 348 -24.58 -2.95 -10.23
N ASP A 349 -25.60 -2.08 -10.15
CA ASP A 349 -26.23 -1.68 -8.88
C ASP A 349 -26.97 -2.82 -8.21
N ASP A 350 -27.70 -3.66 -8.98
CA ASP A 350 -28.37 -4.83 -8.45
C ASP A 350 -27.35 -5.87 -8.00
N ALA A 351 -26.27 -6.08 -8.77
CA ALA A 351 -25.18 -6.97 -8.38
C ALA A 351 -24.50 -6.51 -7.07
N TYR A 352 -24.30 -5.21 -6.89
CA TYR A 352 -23.75 -4.69 -5.66
C TYR A 352 -24.65 -4.95 -4.43
N ARG A 353 -25.98 -4.89 -4.62
CA ARG A 353 -26.96 -5.16 -3.56
C ARG A 353 -27.20 -6.65 -3.34
N ALA A 354 -26.94 -7.47 -4.34
CA ALA A 354 -27.06 -8.92 -4.23
C ALA A 354 -25.94 -9.48 -3.36
N ARG A 355 -26.15 -10.68 -2.81
CA ARG A 355 -25.06 -11.46 -2.24
C ARG A 355 -24.28 -12.11 -3.37
N SER A 356 -22.96 -12.20 -3.22
CA SER A 356 -22.12 -12.91 -4.18
C SER A 356 -22.61 -14.35 -4.34
N ALA A 357 -23.14 -14.65 -5.51
CA ALA A 357 -23.60 -15.96 -5.93
C ALA A 357 -23.16 -16.18 -7.38
N ASP A 358 -23.06 -17.42 -7.79
CA ASP A 358 -22.78 -17.83 -9.18
C ASP A 358 -21.44 -17.39 -9.80
N ILE A 359 -20.59 -16.69 -9.04
CA ILE A 359 -19.19 -16.40 -9.40
C ILE A 359 -18.27 -16.95 -8.33
N ALA A 360 -17.22 -17.62 -8.75
CA ALA A 360 -16.09 -17.96 -7.91
C ALA A 360 -14.92 -17.03 -8.27
N ALA A 361 -14.42 -16.31 -7.28
CA ALA A 361 -13.26 -15.46 -7.42
C ALA A 361 -12.38 -15.62 -6.19
N GLU A 362 -11.08 -15.57 -6.42
CA GLU A 362 -10.07 -15.67 -5.38
C GLU A 362 -9.28 -14.38 -5.35
N ILE A 363 -8.98 -13.89 -4.15
CA ILE A 363 -8.17 -12.70 -3.95
C ILE A 363 -6.88 -13.10 -3.27
N VAL A 364 -5.77 -12.84 -3.93
CA VAL A 364 -4.42 -12.99 -3.37
C VAL A 364 -3.88 -11.61 -3.08
N THR A 365 -3.57 -11.37 -1.81
CA THR A 365 -3.00 -10.09 -1.37
C THR A 365 -1.48 -10.14 -1.45
N TRP A 366 -0.90 -9.10 -2.05
CA TRP A 366 0.54 -8.88 -2.08
C TRP A 366 0.88 -7.62 -1.30
N THR A 367 1.84 -7.74 -0.42
CA THR A 367 2.46 -6.56 0.19
C THR A 367 3.65 -6.17 -0.68
N ASP A 368 3.63 -4.97 -1.23
CA ASP A 368 4.75 -4.46 -2.04
C ASP A 368 5.90 -4.01 -1.13
N ASN A 369 6.32 -4.93 -0.26
CA ASN A 369 7.40 -4.71 0.68
C ASN A 369 8.73 -5.19 0.07
N ASN A 370 9.76 -4.34 0.08
CA ASN A 370 11.09 -4.66 -0.42
C ASN A 370 11.77 -5.83 0.32
N GLN A 371 11.32 -6.15 1.54
CA GLN A 371 11.93 -7.20 2.34
C GLN A 371 11.59 -8.63 1.88
N ASN A 372 10.53 -8.79 1.09
CA ASN A 372 10.09 -10.10 0.60
C ASN A 372 10.66 -10.46 -0.78
N ILE A 373 11.55 -9.63 -1.34
CA ILE A 373 12.27 -9.94 -2.55
C ILE A 373 13.69 -10.40 -2.20
N VAL A 374 14.08 -11.51 -2.78
CA VAL A 374 15.46 -12.00 -2.78
C VAL A 374 16.01 -11.97 -4.20
N PHE A 375 17.27 -11.59 -4.36
CA PHE A 375 17.96 -11.47 -5.63
C PHE A 375 19.41 -11.94 -5.45
N ASP A 376 19.93 -12.78 -6.35
CA ASP A 376 21.29 -13.32 -6.27
C ASP A 376 22.26 -12.74 -7.32
N GLY A 377 21.82 -11.70 -8.03
CA GLY A 377 22.56 -11.09 -9.14
C GLY A 377 22.14 -11.60 -10.51
N GLU A 378 21.39 -12.69 -10.60
CA GLU A 378 20.92 -13.32 -11.83
C GLU A 378 19.41 -13.54 -11.81
N HIS A 379 18.88 -14.12 -10.72
CA HIS A 379 17.47 -14.45 -10.54
C HIS A 379 16.86 -13.69 -9.38
N TRP A 380 15.54 -13.51 -9.41
CA TRP A 380 14.77 -12.92 -8.32
C TRP A 380 13.58 -13.81 -7.92
N ALA A 381 13.18 -13.70 -6.65
CA ALA A 381 11.94 -14.25 -6.12
C ALA A 381 11.27 -13.26 -5.19
N SER A 382 9.95 -13.22 -5.24
CA SER A 382 9.11 -12.38 -4.37
C SER A 382 8.01 -13.22 -3.75
N CYS A 383 7.78 -13.00 -2.45
CA CYS A 383 6.75 -13.68 -1.68
C CYS A 383 5.82 -12.65 -1.03
N ALA A 384 4.53 -12.87 -1.07
CA ALA A 384 3.54 -11.95 -0.48
C ALA A 384 3.66 -11.84 1.04
N SER A 385 4.03 -12.94 1.71
CA SER A 385 4.34 -12.99 3.14
C SER A 385 5.39 -14.07 3.39
N LYS A 386 6.20 -13.90 4.43
CA LYS A 386 7.12 -14.94 4.93
C LYS A 386 6.53 -15.74 6.09
N GLY A 387 5.33 -15.39 6.56
CA GLY A 387 4.62 -16.09 7.60
C GLY A 387 3.13 -16.23 7.30
N LEU A 388 2.55 -17.37 7.62
CA LEU A 388 1.13 -17.67 7.55
C LEU A 388 0.72 -18.39 8.81
N ALA A 389 -0.39 -17.96 9.42
CA ALA A 389 -0.97 -18.64 10.56
C ALA A 389 -2.35 -19.20 10.17
N PHE A 390 -2.64 -20.40 10.63
CA PHE A 390 -3.91 -21.11 10.45
C PHE A 390 -4.54 -21.35 11.82
N LEU A 391 -5.86 -21.28 11.89
CA LEU A 391 -6.60 -21.70 13.07
C LEU A 391 -6.53 -23.24 13.27
N SER A 392 -7.13 -23.74 14.34
CA SER A 392 -6.98 -25.11 14.79
C SER A 392 -7.54 -26.19 13.86
N GLY A 393 -8.36 -25.84 12.87
CA GLY A 393 -9.03 -26.80 11.98
C GLY A 393 -8.13 -27.60 11.05
N ALA A 394 -8.50 -28.86 10.76
CA ALA A 394 -7.92 -29.63 9.65
C ALA A 394 -8.58 -29.26 8.33
N GLY A 395 -7.81 -29.33 7.21
CA GLY A 395 -8.30 -29.07 5.87
C GLY A 395 -8.51 -27.60 5.54
N LEU A 396 -8.10 -26.67 6.42
CA LEU A 396 -8.12 -25.24 6.13
C LEU A 396 -7.10 -24.93 5.03
N SER A 397 -7.51 -24.16 4.04
CA SER A 397 -6.64 -23.79 2.92
C SER A 397 -6.42 -22.29 2.87
N ALA A 398 -5.20 -21.89 2.55
CA ALA A 398 -4.82 -20.50 2.29
C ALA A 398 -4.02 -20.37 1.00
N TYR A 399 -4.02 -19.17 0.45
CA TYR A 399 -3.30 -18.84 -0.76
C TYR A 399 -2.18 -17.85 -0.45
N LEU A 400 -0.95 -18.17 -0.92
CA LEU A 400 0.21 -17.30 -0.76
C LEU A 400 0.75 -16.91 -2.13
N GLY A 401 0.69 -15.63 -2.46
CA GLY A 401 1.27 -15.09 -3.68
C GLY A 401 2.78 -15.27 -3.71
N PHE A 402 3.29 -15.80 -4.84
CA PHE A 402 4.71 -15.98 -5.08
C PHE A 402 5.03 -15.75 -6.55
N ALA A 403 6.13 -15.07 -6.83
CA ALA A 403 6.58 -14.79 -8.18
C ALA A 403 8.11 -14.92 -8.30
N SER A 404 8.56 -15.25 -9.50
CA SER A 404 9.98 -15.32 -9.85
C SER A 404 10.13 -15.10 -11.35
N ASP A 405 11.34 -14.78 -11.80
CA ASP A 405 11.73 -14.79 -13.21
C ASP A 405 11.92 -16.20 -13.78
N MET A 406 12.03 -17.22 -12.91
CA MET A 406 12.10 -18.63 -13.32
C MET A 406 10.71 -19.26 -13.40
N ALA A 407 10.51 -20.18 -14.33
CA ALA A 407 9.27 -20.92 -14.45
C ALA A 407 8.93 -21.68 -13.17
N ALA A 408 7.65 -21.67 -12.75
CA ALA A 408 7.21 -22.32 -11.52
C ALA A 408 7.54 -23.84 -11.49
N ALA A 409 7.59 -24.49 -12.65
CA ALA A 409 7.98 -25.91 -12.77
C ALA A 409 9.44 -26.18 -12.36
N ASP A 410 10.31 -25.17 -12.40
CA ASP A 410 11.72 -25.28 -12.04
C ASP A 410 12.01 -24.99 -10.57
N TRP A 411 11.01 -24.51 -9.82
CA TRP A 411 11.17 -24.30 -8.39
C TRP A 411 11.24 -25.62 -7.65
N GLU A 412 12.05 -25.66 -6.63
CA GLU A 412 12.23 -26.83 -5.79
C GLU A 412 11.71 -26.51 -4.39
N LEU A 413 10.86 -27.39 -3.87
CA LEU A 413 10.15 -27.20 -2.63
C LEU A 413 10.63 -28.19 -1.56
N ARG A 414 10.66 -27.74 -0.31
CA ARG A 414 10.92 -28.58 0.85
C ARG A 414 10.11 -28.15 2.04
N MET A 415 9.52 -29.11 2.75
CA MET A 415 8.94 -28.88 4.07
C MET A 415 9.92 -29.35 5.15
N SER A 416 10.07 -28.59 6.22
CA SER A 416 10.88 -28.94 7.40
C SER A 416 10.22 -28.46 8.68
N GLY A 417 10.51 -29.10 9.83
CA GLY A 417 10.06 -28.60 11.14
C GLY A 417 10.61 -27.21 11.46
N ALA A 418 10.27 -26.65 12.62
CA ALA A 418 10.49 -25.25 13.02
C ALA A 418 11.93 -24.71 12.95
N ALA A 419 12.94 -25.55 12.73
CA ALA A 419 14.33 -25.12 12.55
C ALA A 419 14.64 -24.87 11.07
N PRO A 420 15.32 -23.78 10.71
CA PRO A 420 15.82 -23.58 9.35
C PRO A 420 16.74 -24.73 8.95
N ALA A 421 16.70 -25.09 7.67
CA ALA A 421 17.54 -26.15 7.15
C ALA A 421 19.03 -25.88 7.39
N PRO A 422 19.83 -26.92 7.71
CA PRO A 422 21.27 -26.75 7.77
C PRO A 422 21.82 -26.27 6.41
N THR A 423 22.75 -25.37 6.42
CA THR A 423 23.41 -24.85 5.22
C THR A 423 24.74 -25.60 5.01
N PRO A 424 25.02 -26.20 3.83
CA PRO A 424 24.12 -26.39 2.70
C PRO A 424 23.06 -27.49 2.95
N ALA A 425 21.84 -27.28 2.53
CA ALA A 425 20.81 -28.31 2.61
C ALA A 425 21.15 -29.45 1.64
N PRO A 426 21.05 -30.74 2.06
CA PRO A 426 21.24 -31.86 1.15
C PRO A 426 20.27 -31.74 -0.04
N GLU A 427 20.77 -31.86 -1.27
CA GLU A 427 19.95 -31.74 -2.50
C GLU A 427 18.81 -32.75 -2.56
N GLU A 428 19.00 -33.92 -1.96
CA GLU A 428 18.02 -34.99 -1.87
C GLU A 428 16.74 -34.65 -1.09
N MET A 429 16.71 -33.50 -0.37
CA MET A 429 15.54 -33.08 0.40
C MET A 429 14.59 -32.15 -0.35
N PHE A 430 14.94 -31.69 -1.54
CA PHE A 430 14.09 -30.81 -2.34
C PHE A 430 13.33 -31.63 -3.39
N SER A 431 12.05 -31.28 -3.61
CA SER A 431 11.17 -31.88 -4.61
C SER A 431 10.77 -30.87 -5.68
N LYS A 432 10.68 -31.32 -6.92
CA LYS A 432 10.04 -30.61 -8.05
C LYS A 432 8.59 -31.06 -8.28
N ASP A 433 8.02 -31.85 -7.40
CA ASP A 433 6.64 -32.28 -7.51
C ASP A 433 5.66 -31.10 -7.44
N ALA A 434 4.45 -31.31 -7.94
CA ALA A 434 3.41 -30.31 -7.90
C ALA A 434 3.00 -29.93 -6.46
N SER A 435 3.17 -30.84 -5.50
CA SER A 435 2.94 -30.59 -4.08
C SER A 435 3.99 -31.27 -3.21
N VAL A 436 4.22 -30.68 -2.03
CA VAL A 436 5.05 -31.24 -0.96
C VAL A 436 4.26 -31.23 0.34
N SER A 437 4.46 -32.26 1.17
CA SER A 437 3.79 -32.38 2.47
C SER A 437 4.80 -32.46 3.59
N GLY A 438 4.54 -31.71 4.66
CA GLY A 438 5.15 -31.89 5.95
C GLY A 438 4.30 -32.79 6.85
N THR A 439 4.47 -32.63 8.16
CA THR A 439 3.64 -33.32 9.17
C THR A 439 2.27 -32.67 9.30
N TYR A 440 2.21 -31.36 9.23
CA TYR A 440 1.02 -30.56 9.53
C TYR A 440 0.45 -29.81 8.34
N PHE A 441 1.26 -29.56 7.31
CA PHE A 441 0.86 -28.78 6.13
C PHE A 441 1.17 -29.51 4.83
N GLU A 442 0.31 -29.34 3.86
CA GLU A 442 0.54 -29.66 2.43
C GLU A 442 0.61 -28.35 1.65
N VAL A 443 1.58 -28.26 0.73
CA VAL A 443 1.78 -27.08 -0.10
C VAL A 443 1.77 -27.49 -1.57
N THR A 444 0.84 -26.92 -2.33
CA THR A 444 0.75 -27.09 -3.78
C THR A 444 1.35 -25.86 -4.48
N ARG A 445 2.24 -26.10 -5.42
CA ARG A 445 2.95 -25.09 -6.20
C ARG A 445 2.00 -24.36 -7.17
N PRO A 446 2.24 -23.08 -7.50
CA PRO A 446 1.52 -22.38 -8.55
C PRO A 446 1.80 -22.99 -9.92
N SER A 447 0.83 -22.84 -10.82
CA SER A 447 0.97 -23.25 -12.23
C SER A 447 1.72 -22.22 -13.08
N THR A 448 1.85 -20.98 -12.61
CA THR A 448 2.51 -19.86 -13.30
C THR A 448 3.56 -19.21 -12.40
N ASN A 449 4.59 -18.64 -12.99
CA ASN A 449 5.67 -17.95 -12.28
C ASN A 449 5.37 -16.46 -11.98
N GLU A 450 4.42 -15.87 -12.68
CA GLU A 450 3.98 -14.50 -12.45
C GLU A 450 2.50 -14.51 -12.04
N GLY A 451 2.19 -13.85 -10.91
CA GLY A 451 0.84 -13.84 -10.35
C GLY A 451 0.36 -15.20 -9.82
N GLY A 452 1.28 -16.15 -9.70
CA GLY A 452 1.00 -17.48 -9.17
C GLY A 452 0.82 -17.46 -7.64
N ARG A 453 0.23 -18.54 -7.13
CA ARG A 453 0.04 -18.71 -5.68
C ARG A 453 0.33 -20.14 -5.27
N PHE A 454 0.96 -20.31 -4.11
CA PHE A 454 0.93 -21.56 -3.38
C PHE A 454 -0.47 -21.78 -2.79
N VAL A 455 -0.95 -22.99 -2.83
CA VAL A 455 -2.10 -23.44 -2.04
C VAL A 455 -1.54 -24.20 -0.85
N ILE A 456 -1.81 -23.72 0.36
CA ILE A 456 -1.29 -24.29 1.60
C ILE A 456 -2.48 -24.81 2.39
N ARG A 457 -2.42 -26.08 2.84
CA ARG A 457 -3.51 -26.76 3.51
C ARG A 457 -3.05 -27.37 4.82
N THR A 458 -3.84 -27.21 5.89
CA THR A 458 -3.65 -27.93 7.16
C THR A 458 -4.05 -29.40 7.02
N LEU A 459 -3.23 -30.33 7.52
CA LEU A 459 -3.49 -31.78 7.44
C LEU A 459 -4.18 -32.33 8.67
N GLN A 460 -4.02 -31.66 9.80
CA GLN A 460 -4.48 -32.16 11.11
C GLN A 460 -5.16 -31.05 11.90
N THR A 461 -6.13 -31.41 12.74
CA THR A 461 -6.70 -30.50 13.75
C THR A 461 -5.68 -30.29 14.88
N LEU A 462 -5.53 -29.06 15.36
CA LEU A 462 -4.80 -28.72 16.56
C LEU A 462 -5.75 -28.80 17.74
N GLU A 463 -5.57 -29.78 18.61
CA GLU A 463 -6.41 -29.93 19.80
C GLU A 463 -5.99 -28.92 20.88
N GLU A 464 -6.92 -28.51 21.77
CA GLU A 464 -6.62 -27.51 22.82
C GLU A 464 -5.45 -27.91 23.74
N SER A 465 -5.16 -29.21 23.85
CA SER A 465 -4.05 -29.74 24.67
C SER A 465 -2.71 -29.76 23.95
N ASP A 466 -2.70 -29.56 22.63
CA ASP A 466 -1.48 -29.61 21.83
C ASP A 466 -0.74 -28.25 21.88
N ALA A 467 0.58 -28.31 21.73
CA ALA A 467 1.33 -27.08 21.48
C ALA A 467 1.08 -26.58 20.06
N GLU A 468 1.15 -25.27 19.85
CA GLU A 468 1.14 -24.66 18.52
C GLU A 468 2.17 -25.34 17.59
N ARG A 469 1.80 -25.47 16.32
CA ARG A 469 2.61 -26.19 15.33
C ARG A 469 3.26 -25.22 14.37
N THR A 470 4.51 -25.48 14.04
CA THR A 470 5.27 -24.66 13.09
C THR A 470 6.02 -25.57 12.14
N GLU A 471 5.93 -25.28 10.85
CA GLU A 471 6.74 -25.85 9.78
C GLU A 471 7.27 -24.74 8.87
N ILE A 472 8.34 -25.01 8.16
CA ILE A 472 8.95 -24.08 7.22
C ILE A 472 8.87 -24.68 5.82
N LEU A 473 8.22 -23.95 4.91
CA LEU A 473 8.33 -24.17 3.48
C LEU A 473 9.55 -23.42 2.97
N THR A 474 10.56 -24.15 2.49
CA THR A 474 11.68 -23.57 1.75
C THR A 474 11.44 -23.72 0.26
N VAL A 475 11.42 -22.59 -0.46
CA VAL A 475 11.35 -22.53 -1.93
C VAL A 475 12.76 -22.23 -2.46
N ARG A 476 13.30 -23.12 -3.27
CA ARG A 476 14.60 -22.94 -3.94
C ARG A 476 14.40 -22.63 -5.42
N ILE A 477 15.03 -21.55 -5.90
CA ILE A 477 14.96 -21.05 -7.28
C ILE A 477 16.39 -20.77 -7.72
N GLY A 478 16.98 -21.69 -8.46
CA GLY A 478 18.41 -21.63 -8.76
C GLY A 478 19.24 -21.66 -7.47
N ARG A 479 19.95 -20.57 -7.19
CA ARG A 479 20.73 -20.40 -5.96
C ARG A 479 19.97 -19.70 -4.83
N LEU A 480 18.81 -19.09 -5.16
CA LEU A 480 17.98 -18.40 -4.17
C LEU A 480 17.21 -19.40 -3.31
N THR A 481 17.04 -19.06 -2.03
CA THR A 481 16.13 -19.74 -1.12
C THR A 481 15.25 -18.74 -0.42
N VAL A 482 13.95 -19.05 -0.33
CA VAL A 482 12.96 -18.29 0.42
C VAL A 482 12.34 -19.23 1.44
N ASP A 483 12.45 -18.88 2.72
CA ASP A 483 11.80 -19.59 3.80
C ASP A 483 10.49 -18.90 4.17
N ILE A 484 9.42 -19.69 4.27
CA ILE A 484 8.07 -19.26 4.62
C ILE A 484 7.65 -20.08 5.84
N THR A 485 7.35 -19.39 6.93
CA THR A 485 6.93 -19.99 8.19
C THR A 485 5.43 -20.27 8.17
N LEU A 486 5.01 -21.50 8.37
CA LEU A 486 3.63 -21.93 8.47
C LEU A 486 3.34 -22.30 9.93
N ARG A 487 2.33 -21.66 10.52
CA ARG A 487 1.95 -21.90 11.92
C ARG A 487 0.49 -22.35 11.97
N GLN A 488 0.18 -23.25 12.90
CA GLN A 488 -1.18 -23.56 13.31
C GLN A 488 -1.32 -23.20 14.79
N VAL A 489 -2.30 -22.31 15.07
CA VAL A 489 -2.48 -21.66 16.37
C VAL A 489 -3.87 -21.93 16.91
N HIS A 490 -4.07 -21.78 18.22
CA HIS A 490 -5.37 -21.92 18.84
C HIS A 490 -6.31 -20.77 18.49
N ASP A 491 -7.61 -21.02 18.39
CA ASP A 491 -8.61 -20.06 17.93
C ASP A 491 -8.73 -18.80 18.83
N GLY A 492 -8.25 -18.85 20.07
CA GLY A 492 -8.22 -17.73 21.00
C GLY A 492 -6.98 -16.83 20.91
N ASP A 493 -5.91 -17.34 20.33
CA ASP A 493 -4.64 -16.64 20.21
C ASP A 493 -4.54 -16.00 18.83
N HIS A 494 -5.06 -14.78 18.68
CA HIS A 494 -4.99 -14.06 17.43
C HIS A 494 -3.56 -13.54 17.19
N PRO A 495 -2.83 -14.06 16.18
CA PRO A 495 -1.44 -13.68 15.89
C PRO A 495 -1.24 -12.23 15.43
N TRP A 496 -2.29 -11.47 15.18
CA TRP A 496 -2.22 -10.03 14.92
C TRP A 496 -1.54 -9.22 16.02
N GLN A 497 -1.41 -9.79 17.22
CA GLN A 497 -0.76 -9.11 18.35
C GLN A 497 0.77 -9.20 18.27
N ASP A 498 1.30 -10.14 17.48
CA ASP A 498 2.73 -10.48 17.47
C ASP A 498 3.46 -10.28 16.13
N GLY A 499 2.92 -9.47 15.21
CA GLY A 499 3.72 -9.02 14.07
C GLY A 499 3.41 -9.66 12.71
N GLY A 500 2.18 -9.55 12.22
CA GLY A 500 1.95 -9.47 10.78
C GLY A 500 1.75 -10.76 9.99
N ASP A 501 1.53 -11.90 10.64
CA ASP A 501 1.11 -13.11 9.95
C ASP A 501 -0.38 -13.01 9.57
N PHE A 502 -0.71 -13.41 8.33
CA PHE A 502 -2.12 -13.57 7.94
C PHE A 502 -2.69 -14.80 8.64
N VAL A 503 -3.87 -14.66 9.26
CA VAL A 503 -4.61 -15.77 9.90
C VAL A 503 -5.68 -16.27 8.94
N PHE A 504 -5.73 -17.58 8.76
CA PHE A 504 -6.70 -18.27 7.91
C PHE A 504 -7.49 -19.30 8.69
#